data_bb49c79a882e3ebf53a2513b081ddeb7
#
_entry.id   bb49c79a882e3ebf53a2513b081ddeb7
#
_cell.length_a   1.000
_cell.length_b   1.000
_cell.length_c   1.000
_cell.angle_alpha   90.00
_cell.angle_beta   90.00
_cell.angle_gamma   90.00
#
_symmetry.space_group_name_H-M   'P 1'
#
loop_
_entity.id
_entity.type
_entity.pdbx_description
1 polymer ?
#
loop_
_entity_poly.entity_id
_entity_poly.type
_entity_poly.pdbx_seq_one_letter_code
_entity_poly.pdbx_strand_id
1 'polypeptide(L)'
;MHRYFFATKDTFINSGSDFVDGTTFQDKNVGQDEVLELKKVYHNRQFKFPTRLLVQFDTSEVKNYLTSSNVPGDYKLYLRLYETAGTSGLSEEYTIAAYPISESWDEGIGREGDNPKTTIGCSWLNRENDGSNIAEVTWSNAGGTY
;
A
#
# COMPACT_ATOMS: atom_id res chain seq x y z
N MET A 1 -15.80 -23.38 8.62
CA MET A 1 -15.04 -22.67 9.67
C MET A 1 -14.30 -21.51 9.01
N HIS A 2 -14.24 -20.32 9.62
CA HIS A 2 -13.47 -19.18 9.10
C HIS A 2 -12.41 -18.79 10.12
N ARG A 3 -11.22 -18.47 9.64
CA ARG A 3 -10.14 -17.85 10.42
C ARG A 3 -9.81 -16.52 9.78
N TYR A 4 -9.58 -15.51 10.58
CA TYR A 4 -9.15 -14.18 10.15
C TYR A 4 -7.68 -13.98 10.53
N PHE A 5 -6.93 -13.40 9.60
CA PHE A 5 -5.58 -12.91 9.80
C PHE A 5 -5.61 -11.40 9.54
N PHE A 6 -4.95 -10.66 10.39
CA PHE A 6 -4.90 -9.20 10.28
C PHE A 6 -3.59 -8.77 9.66
N ALA A 7 -3.60 -7.66 8.96
CA ALA A 7 -2.38 -7.04 8.47
C ALA A 7 -1.45 -6.69 9.65
N THR A 8 -0.16 -6.90 9.46
CA THR A 8 0.89 -6.52 10.42
C THR A 8 1.56 -5.22 10.04
N LYS A 9 1.46 -4.85 8.76
CA LYS A 9 1.86 -3.57 8.19
C LYS A 9 0.92 -3.22 7.05
N ASP A 10 0.58 -1.97 6.92
CA ASP A 10 -0.12 -1.46 5.76
C ASP A 10 0.23 0.01 5.50
N THR A 11 0.14 0.41 4.25
CA THR A 11 0.32 1.78 3.81
C THR A 11 -0.19 1.94 2.39
N PHE A 12 -0.22 3.15 1.88
CA PHE A 12 -0.33 3.37 0.45
C PHE A 12 0.84 4.21 -0.07
N ILE A 13 1.15 4.06 -1.34
CA ILE A 13 2.21 4.79 -2.02
C ILE A 13 1.62 5.54 -3.21
N ASN A 14 2.08 6.77 -3.44
CA ASN A 14 1.51 7.69 -4.42
C ASN A 14 2.53 8.05 -5.50
N SER A 15 2.19 7.79 -6.78
CA SER A 15 3.05 8.14 -7.92
C SER A 15 2.96 9.61 -8.34
N GLY A 16 2.15 10.40 -7.67
CA GLY A 16 1.71 11.70 -8.14
C GLY A 16 2.50 12.91 -7.68
N SER A 17 2.00 14.05 -8.15
CA SER A 17 2.42 15.37 -7.72
C SER A 17 1.17 16.25 -7.57
N ASP A 18 1.27 17.31 -6.79
CA ASP A 18 0.27 18.35 -6.76
C ASP A 18 0.21 19.07 -8.11
N PHE A 19 -1.01 19.36 -8.59
CA PHE A 19 -1.21 20.05 -9.86
C PHE A 19 -1.02 21.57 -9.77
N VAL A 20 -1.05 22.12 -8.56
CA VAL A 20 -0.99 23.56 -8.34
C VAL A 20 0.46 24.02 -8.19
N ASP A 21 1.22 23.39 -7.30
CA ASP A 21 2.58 23.79 -6.95
C ASP A 21 3.67 22.82 -7.43
N GLY A 22 3.28 21.66 -7.97
CA GLY A 22 4.20 20.66 -8.48
C GLY A 22 4.91 19.83 -7.39
N THR A 23 4.52 19.98 -6.13
CA THR A 23 5.09 19.17 -5.03
C THR A 23 4.92 17.68 -5.31
N THR A 24 6.02 16.95 -5.32
CA THR A 24 5.96 15.49 -5.54
C THR A 24 5.50 14.76 -4.28
N PHE A 25 4.67 13.73 -4.48
CA PHE A 25 4.26 12.76 -3.44
C PHE A 25 5.00 11.44 -3.56
N GLN A 26 5.88 11.30 -4.56
CA GLN A 26 6.54 10.04 -4.86
C GLN A 26 7.53 9.57 -3.78
N ASP A 27 8.06 10.49 -3.00
CA ASP A 27 8.94 10.23 -1.85
C ASP A 27 8.23 10.36 -0.50
N LYS A 28 6.92 10.70 -0.50
CA LYS A 28 6.14 10.85 0.73
C LYS A 28 5.77 9.49 1.31
N ASN A 29 6.02 9.32 2.61
CA ASN A 29 5.53 8.19 3.39
C ASN A 29 4.21 8.55 4.08
N VAL A 30 3.32 7.56 4.20
CA VAL A 30 2.00 7.67 4.85
C VAL A 30 1.67 6.41 5.66
N GLY A 31 2.67 5.76 6.22
CA GLY A 31 2.54 4.49 6.94
C GLY A 31 1.73 4.55 8.23
N GLN A 32 1.44 5.75 8.75
CA GLN A 32 0.63 5.93 9.95
C GLN A 32 -0.77 6.51 9.65
N ASP A 33 -1.19 6.48 8.39
CA ASP A 33 -2.55 6.85 8.06
C ASP A 33 -3.53 5.73 8.41
N GLU A 34 -4.67 6.11 8.96
CA GLU A 34 -5.73 5.18 9.37
C GLU A 34 -6.57 4.68 8.18
N VAL A 35 -6.47 5.34 7.04
CA VAL A 35 -7.22 5.03 5.83
C VAL A 35 -6.28 4.91 4.65
N LEU A 36 -6.32 3.77 3.99
CA LEU A 36 -5.54 3.53 2.78
C LEU A 36 -6.27 4.11 1.56
N GLU A 37 -5.61 4.99 0.81
CA GLU A 37 -6.21 5.65 -0.34
C GLU A 37 -5.87 4.92 -1.65
N LEU A 38 -6.87 4.36 -2.32
CA LEU A 38 -6.73 3.78 -3.65
C LEU A 38 -7.40 4.69 -4.68
N LYS A 39 -6.59 5.43 -5.44
CA LYS A 39 -7.09 6.41 -6.42
C LYS A 39 -6.30 6.43 -7.71
N LYS A 40 -6.94 6.97 -8.74
CA LYS A 40 -6.32 7.52 -9.95
C LYS A 40 -6.97 8.88 -10.21
N VAL A 41 -6.17 9.88 -10.51
CA VAL A 41 -6.68 11.21 -10.84
C VAL A 41 -6.93 11.31 -12.35
N TYR A 42 -8.14 11.71 -12.73
CA TYR A 42 -8.47 11.98 -14.13
C TYR A 42 -8.17 13.44 -14.44
N HIS A 43 -7.16 13.67 -15.26
CA HIS A 43 -6.72 15.02 -15.65
C HIS A 43 -6.27 15.04 -17.11
N ASN A 44 -6.71 16.05 -17.87
CA ASN A 44 -6.40 16.22 -19.28
C ASN A 44 -6.70 14.96 -20.11
N ARG A 45 -7.89 14.38 -19.93
CA ARG A 45 -8.37 13.16 -20.62
C ARG A 45 -7.52 11.90 -20.41
N GLN A 46 -6.74 11.85 -19.34
CA GLN A 46 -5.91 10.70 -18.96
C GLN A 46 -6.04 10.42 -17.46
N PHE A 47 -6.00 9.13 -17.12
CA PHE A 47 -5.79 8.73 -15.73
C PHE A 47 -4.32 8.84 -15.38
N LYS A 48 -4.02 9.58 -14.32
CA LYS A 48 -2.67 9.84 -13.84
C LYS A 48 -2.58 9.55 -12.34
N PHE A 49 -1.35 9.44 -11.87
CA PHE A 49 -1.03 9.39 -10.46
C PHE A 49 -1.76 8.29 -9.69
N PRO A 50 -1.61 7.00 -10.11
CA PRO A 50 -2.17 5.92 -9.35
C PRO A 50 -1.53 5.83 -7.97
N THR A 51 -2.33 5.49 -6.97
CA THR A 51 -1.84 4.98 -5.70
C THR A 51 -1.86 3.45 -5.72
N ARG A 52 -1.06 2.83 -4.86
CA ARG A 52 -1.07 1.39 -4.60
C ARG A 52 -1.13 1.17 -3.10
N LEU A 53 -1.90 0.18 -2.68
CA LEU A 53 -1.93 -0.27 -1.29
C LEU A 53 -0.87 -1.35 -1.11
N LEU A 54 -0.10 -1.25 -0.05
CA LEU A 54 0.84 -2.28 0.40
C LEU A 54 0.29 -2.86 1.69
N VAL A 55 0.13 -4.19 1.75
CA VAL A 55 -0.40 -4.88 2.93
C VAL A 55 0.44 -6.11 3.19
N GLN A 56 0.88 -6.28 4.43
CA GLN A 56 1.65 -7.44 4.86
C GLN A 56 0.91 -8.20 5.94
N PHE A 57 0.92 -9.52 5.84
CA PHE A 57 0.42 -10.44 6.85
C PHE A 57 1.58 -11.27 7.43
N ASP A 58 1.43 -11.73 8.67
CA ASP A 58 2.38 -12.70 9.23
C ASP A 58 2.22 -14.05 8.52
N THR A 59 3.11 -14.31 7.56
CA THR A 59 3.12 -15.55 6.80
C THR A 59 3.40 -16.78 7.67
N SER A 60 4.08 -16.62 8.81
CA SER A 60 4.35 -17.70 9.76
C SER A 60 3.06 -18.10 10.48
N GLU A 61 2.26 -17.13 10.91
CA GLU A 61 0.94 -17.41 11.51
C GLU A 61 0.03 -18.15 10.52
N VAL A 62 -0.07 -17.65 9.29
CA VAL A 62 -0.86 -18.29 8.23
C VAL A 62 -0.39 -19.72 7.96
N LYS A 63 0.92 -19.91 7.78
CA LYS A 63 1.52 -21.23 7.53
C LYS A 63 1.25 -22.19 8.69
N ASN A 64 1.49 -21.78 9.92
CA ASN A 64 1.28 -22.61 11.11
C ASN A 64 -0.18 -23.03 11.24
N TYR A 65 -1.11 -22.14 10.93
CA TYR A 65 -2.54 -22.48 10.94
C TYR A 65 -2.89 -23.50 9.84
N LEU A 66 -2.43 -23.28 8.61
CA LEU A 66 -2.74 -24.16 7.48
C LEU A 66 -2.12 -25.57 7.61
N THR A 67 -0.97 -25.67 8.30
CA THR A 67 -0.31 -26.98 8.55
C THR A 67 -0.83 -27.68 9.82
N SER A 68 -1.70 -27.05 10.59
CA SER A 68 -2.29 -27.68 11.77
C SER A 68 -3.22 -28.81 11.36
N SER A 69 -3.28 -29.88 12.18
CA SER A 69 -4.11 -31.07 11.93
C SER A 69 -5.63 -30.79 11.90
N ASN A 70 -6.03 -29.57 12.24
CA ASN A 70 -7.44 -29.16 12.32
C ASN A 70 -7.94 -28.47 11.05
N VAL A 71 -7.09 -28.24 10.05
CA VAL A 71 -7.50 -27.60 8.81
C VAL A 71 -7.80 -28.67 7.76
N PRO A 72 -9.02 -28.70 7.17
CA PRO A 72 -9.33 -29.59 6.06
C PRO A 72 -8.36 -29.36 4.90
N GLY A 73 -8.09 -30.40 4.09
CA GLY A 73 -7.14 -30.34 2.98
C GLY A 73 -7.46 -29.26 1.92
N ASP A 74 -8.73 -28.87 1.81
CA ASP A 74 -9.18 -27.82 0.88
C ASP A 74 -9.48 -26.53 1.64
N TYR A 75 -8.74 -25.47 1.32
CA TYR A 75 -8.97 -24.12 1.85
C TYR A 75 -8.93 -23.07 0.74
N LYS A 76 -9.58 -21.95 1.00
CA LYS A 76 -9.54 -20.77 0.14
C LYS A 76 -9.12 -19.56 0.98
N LEU A 77 -8.24 -18.75 0.42
CA LEU A 77 -7.83 -17.47 1.01
C LEU A 77 -8.56 -16.33 0.32
N TYR A 78 -9.04 -15.38 1.12
CA TYR A 78 -9.73 -14.19 0.64
C TYR A 78 -9.09 -12.97 1.27
N LEU A 79 -8.72 -11.99 0.46
CA LEU A 79 -8.41 -10.64 0.92
C LEU A 79 -9.73 -9.89 1.13
N ARG A 80 -9.98 -9.41 2.35
CA ARG A 80 -11.16 -8.61 2.66
C ARG A 80 -10.74 -7.17 2.93
N LEU A 81 -11.25 -6.27 2.13
CA LEU A 81 -11.08 -4.83 2.27
C LEU A 81 -12.43 -4.20 2.61
N TYR A 82 -12.43 -3.14 3.39
CA TYR A 82 -13.62 -2.37 3.74
C TYR A 82 -13.47 -0.97 3.18
N GLU A 83 -14.47 -0.53 2.45
CA GLU A 83 -14.56 0.85 1.99
C GLU A 83 -15.09 1.72 3.13
N THR A 84 -14.37 2.79 3.46
CA THR A 84 -14.78 3.79 4.48
C THR A 84 -15.43 5.01 3.83
N ALA A 85 -14.97 5.39 2.64
CA ALA A 85 -15.52 6.48 1.85
C ALA A 85 -15.23 6.26 0.37
N GLY A 86 -16.19 6.53 -0.48
CA GLY A 86 -16.08 6.46 -1.94
C GLY A 86 -16.43 7.79 -2.60
N THR A 87 -15.88 8.03 -3.78
CA THR A 87 -16.24 9.19 -4.60
C THR A 87 -17.51 8.90 -5.38
N SER A 88 -18.49 9.81 -5.36
CA SER A 88 -19.78 9.68 -6.07
C SER A 88 -19.68 9.53 -7.59
N GLY A 89 -18.49 9.63 -8.17
CA GLY A 89 -18.25 9.46 -9.61
C GLY A 89 -17.58 8.14 -9.99
N LEU A 90 -17.46 7.18 -9.07
CA LEU A 90 -16.98 5.84 -9.41
C LEU A 90 -18.03 5.11 -10.25
N SER A 91 -17.56 4.39 -11.28
CA SER A 91 -18.45 3.48 -12.01
C SER A 91 -18.90 2.33 -11.09
N GLU A 92 -20.07 1.78 -11.36
CA GLU A 92 -20.59 0.63 -10.60
C GLU A 92 -19.70 -0.62 -10.73
N GLU A 93 -18.88 -0.68 -11.78
CA GLU A 93 -17.93 -1.76 -12.01
C GLU A 93 -16.50 -1.23 -12.08
N TYR A 94 -15.63 -1.67 -11.16
CA TYR A 94 -14.18 -1.46 -11.20
C TYR A 94 -13.45 -2.73 -10.78
N THR A 95 -12.25 -2.89 -11.28
CA THR A 95 -11.39 -4.03 -10.95
C THR A 95 -10.24 -3.59 -10.05
N ILE A 96 -10.10 -4.24 -8.90
CA ILE A 96 -8.92 -4.16 -8.05
C ILE A 96 -8.12 -5.43 -8.27
N ALA A 97 -6.83 -5.29 -8.60
CA ALA A 97 -5.91 -6.41 -8.74
C ALA A 97 -4.95 -6.46 -7.54
N ALA A 98 -4.69 -7.64 -7.03
CA ALA A 98 -3.72 -7.89 -5.96
C ALA A 98 -2.56 -8.72 -6.51
N TYR A 99 -1.34 -8.31 -6.19
CA TYR A 99 -0.11 -8.97 -6.61
C TYR A 99 0.80 -9.22 -5.41
N PRO A 100 1.55 -10.33 -5.38
CA PRO A 100 2.57 -10.53 -4.36
C PRO A 100 3.71 -9.53 -4.55
N ILE A 101 4.23 -8.98 -3.45
CA ILE A 101 5.43 -8.15 -3.48
C ILE A 101 6.63 -9.03 -3.17
N SER A 102 7.69 -8.93 -3.98
CA SER A 102 8.90 -9.74 -3.86
C SER A 102 9.98 -9.11 -2.97
N GLU A 103 9.85 -7.82 -2.63
CA GLU A 103 10.81 -7.07 -1.83
C GLU A 103 10.22 -6.70 -0.47
N SER A 104 11.07 -6.73 0.57
CA SER A 104 10.71 -6.19 1.89
C SER A 104 10.54 -4.67 1.83
N TRP A 105 9.73 -4.12 2.71
CA TRP A 105 9.48 -2.70 2.79
C TRP A 105 9.19 -2.27 4.23
N ASP A 106 9.44 -1.00 4.53
CA ASP A 106 9.15 -0.39 5.82
C ASP A 106 7.86 0.42 5.76
N GLU A 107 6.99 0.21 6.74
CA GLU A 107 5.72 0.96 6.87
C GLU A 107 5.97 2.46 7.02
N GLY A 108 6.91 2.81 7.90
CA GLY A 108 7.26 4.19 8.17
C GLY A 108 6.38 4.86 9.21
N ILE A 109 6.53 6.18 9.33
CA ILE A 109 5.92 6.98 10.40
C ILE A 109 5.14 8.19 9.90
N GLY A 110 5.07 8.39 8.58
CA GLY A 110 4.45 9.57 7.97
C GLY A 110 2.92 9.49 7.89
N ARG A 111 2.32 10.66 7.72
CA ARG A 111 0.88 10.84 7.50
C ARG A 111 0.61 11.72 6.29
N GLU A 112 -0.57 11.58 5.69
CA GLU A 112 -0.97 12.41 4.55
C GLU A 112 -1.00 13.90 4.89
N GLY A 113 -1.36 14.26 6.11
CA GLY A 113 -1.41 15.63 6.59
C GLY A 113 -0.06 16.25 7.00
N ASP A 114 1.05 15.52 6.94
CA ASP A 114 2.35 16.00 7.39
C ASP A 114 2.85 17.19 6.55
N ASN A 115 3.24 18.27 7.27
CA ASN A 115 3.88 19.45 6.69
C ASN A 115 5.02 19.95 7.60
N PRO A 116 6.29 19.81 7.22
CA PRO A 116 6.77 19.23 5.97
C PRO A 116 6.44 17.73 5.84
N LYS A 117 6.37 17.23 4.60
CA LYS A 117 6.10 15.82 4.34
C LYS A 117 7.17 14.92 5.00
N THR A 118 6.75 13.79 5.51
CA THR A 118 7.63 12.76 6.04
C THR A 118 8.08 11.82 4.92
N THR A 119 9.38 11.46 4.90
CA THR A 119 9.94 10.52 3.94
C THR A 119 10.41 9.20 4.59
N ILE A 120 10.30 9.08 5.93
CA ILE A 120 10.74 7.90 6.68
C ILE A 120 9.78 6.73 6.44
N GLY A 121 10.29 5.64 5.87
CA GLY A 121 9.55 4.45 5.48
C GLY A 121 9.47 4.28 3.97
N CYS A 122 8.54 3.44 3.48
CA CYS A 122 8.38 3.25 2.06
C CYS A 122 7.57 4.37 1.39
N SER A 123 7.80 4.53 0.11
CA SER A 123 7.15 5.50 -0.77
C SER A 123 7.03 4.92 -2.18
N TRP A 124 6.61 5.69 -3.15
CA TRP A 124 6.62 5.24 -4.55
C TRP A 124 8.04 4.97 -5.08
N LEU A 125 9.02 5.74 -4.62
CA LEU A 125 10.42 5.61 -5.06
C LEU A 125 11.19 4.60 -4.21
N ASN A 126 11.01 4.64 -2.91
CA ASN A 126 11.81 3.90 -1.94
C ASN A 126 11.00 2.81 -1.26
N ARG A 127 11.60 1.64 -1.04
CA ARG A 127 11.02 0.60 -0.20
C ARG A 127 11.39 0.76 1.28
N GLU A 128 12.51 1.44 1.55
CA GLU A 128 13.01 1.77 2.88
C GLU A 128 13.69 3.13 2.85
N ASN A 129 13.44 3.97 3.85
CA ASN A 129 14.12 5.24 4.07
C ASN A 129 14.11 5.53 5.57
N ASP A 130 15.28 5.73 6.19
CA ASP A 130 15.41 6.03 7.62
C ASP A 130 15.40 7.53 7.93
N GLY A 131 15.20 8.38 6.92
CA GLY A 131 15.22 9.84 7.02
C GLY A 131 16.61 10.45 6.94
N SER A 132 17.67 9.63 6.88
CA SER A 132 19.00 10.10 6.53
C SER A 132 19.18 9.93 5.01
N ASN A 133 19.67 10.93 4.31
CA ASN A 133 19.92 10.85 2.85
C ASN A 133 20.96 9.78 2.46
N ILE A 134 21.34 8.90 3.37
CA ILE A 134 22.40 7.88 3.20
C ILE A 134 21.79 6.47 3.12
N ALA A 135 20.59 6.24 3.65
CA ALA A 135 20.00 4.91 3.78
C ALA A 135 18.70 4.73 2.98
N GLU A 136 18.58 5.45 1.86
CA GLU A 136 17.47 5.21 0.93
C GLU A 136 17.70 3.91 0.16
N VAL A 137 16.74 2.98 0.25
CA VAL A 137 16.73 1.76 -0.55
C VAL A 137 15.55 1.82 -1.52
N THR A 138 15.86 1.98 -2.79
CA THR A 138 14.82 2.07 -3.84
C THR A 138 14.20 0.70 -4.13
N TRP A 139 12.98 0.71 -4.64
CA TRP A 139 12.40 -0.46 -5.30
C TRP A 139 13.20 -0.81 -6.55
N SER A 140 13.28 -2.09 -6.90
CA SER A 140 13.83 -2.52 -8.21
C SER A 140 13.00 -1.94 -9.37
N ASN A 141 11.70 -1.75 -9.14
CA ASN A 141 10.81 -0.97 -10.02
C ASN A 141 9.99 -0.02 -9.16
N ALA A 142 9.99 1.26 -9.48
CA ALA A 142 9.23 2.27 -8.74
C ALA A 142 7.75 1.90 -8.60
N GLY A 143 7.20 2.09 -7.41
CA GLY A 143 5.84 1.71 -7.08
C GLY A 143 5.67 0.28 -6.58
N GLY A 144 6.75 -0.39 -6.18
CA GLY A 144 6.79 -1.77 -5.68
C GLY A 144 7.03 -2.79 -6.79
N THR A 145 7.94 -3.71 -6.53
CA THR A 145 8.28 -4.81 -7.44
C THR A 145 7.39 -6.03 -7.15
N TYR A 146 6.63 -6.50 -8.14
CA TYR A 146 5.71 -7.65 -8.08
C TYR A 146 5.89 -8.59 -9.27
#